data_3a4b8c4530ed41cda7b83b2cb1292ee5
#
_entry.id   3a4b8c4530ed41cda7b83b2cb1292ee5
#
_cell.length_a   1.000
_cell.length_b   1.000
_cell.length_c   1.000
_cell.angle_alpha   90.00
_cell.angle_beta   90.00
_cell.angle_gamma   90.00
#
_symmetry.space_group_name_H-M   'P 1'
#
loop_
_entity.id
_entity.type
_entity.pdbx_description
1 polymer ?
#
loop_
_entity_poly.entity_id
_entity_poly.type
_entity_poly.pdbx_seq_one_letter_code
_entity_poly.pdbx_strand_id
1 'polypeptide(L)'
;MEAAPTGLRPNAVVGVRLAALADQVGAALAEGPAQRAVTEDRTVTGVTLRAQDVSPGDLFAALTGSTTHGARHVGDAIARGAVAVLTDPAGVAEIAGRAAVPVLVHPAPRGVLGGLAATVYGHPSERLTVIGITGTSGKTTTTYLVEAGLRAAGRVAGLIGTIGIRVGGADLPSALTTPEAPTLQAMLAAMVERGVDTVVMEVSSHALALGRVDGTRFAVGAFTNLSRDHLDFHPSMADYFEAKASLFDPDSALRARTAVVCIDDDAGRAMAARAADAITVSAADRP
;
A
#
# COMPACT_ATOMS: atom_id res chain seq x y z
N MET A 1 1.80 24.46 -14.54
CA MET A 1 1.51 23.04 -14.39
C MET A 1 1.34 22.82 -12.90
N GLU A 2 0.08 22.85 -12.44
CA GLU A 2 -0.31 22.80 -11.04
C GLU A 2 0.16 21.44 -10.46
N ALA A 3 0.86 21.50 -9.33
CA ALA A 3 1.29 20.29 -8.64
C ALA A 3 0.05 19.45 -8.30
N ALA A 4 0.05 18.19 -8.70
CA ALA A 4 -1.00 17.26 -8.30
C ALA A 4 -1.14 17.34 -6.76
N PRO A 5 -2.36 17.34 -6.21
CA PRO A 5 -2.55 17.49 -4.78
C PRO A 5 -1.74 16.41 -4.06
N THR A 6 -0.90 16.84 -3.14
CA THR A 6 -0.21 15.97 -2.19
C THR A 6 -1.23 15.00 -1.63
N GLY A 7 -0.97 13.70 -1.76
CA GLY A 7 -1.92 12.65 -1.38
C GLY A 7 -2.50 12.89 0.01
N LEU A 8 -3.70 12.39 0.23
CA LEU A 8 -4.41 12.52 1.50
C LEU A 8 -3.52 12.00 2.64
N ARG A 9 -3.12 12.90 3.54
CA ARG A 9 -2.31 12.58 4.72
C ARG A 9 -3.10 12.85 6.00
N PRO A 10 -2.84 12.14 7.10
CA PRO A 10 -3.38 12.48 8.40
C PRO A 10 -2.79 13.80 8.90
N ASN A 11 -3.56 14.55 9.68
CA ASN A 11 -3.12 15.82 10.28
C ASN A 11 -2.20 15.59 11.49
N ALA A 12 -2.37 14.48 12.19
CA ALA A 12 -1.61 14.14 13.38
C ALA A 12 -1.06 12.71 13.29
N VAL A 13 0.26 12.58 13.38
CA VAL A 13 0.96 11.31 13.51
C VAL A 13 1.80 11.38 14.77
N VAL A 14 1.62 10.42 15.67
CA VAL A 14 2.41 10.35 16.93
C VAL A 14 3.90 10.22 16.63
N GLY A 15 4.22 9.59 15.49
CA GLY A 15 5.57 9.33 15.08
C GLY A 15 6.19 8.11 15.78
N VAL A 16 7.20 7.55 15.13
CA VAL A 16 7.92 6.36 15.60
C VAL A 16 9.40 6.63 15.58
N ARG A 17 10.13 6.18 16.60
CA ARG A 17 11.59 6.34 16.63
C ARG A 17 12.24 5.56 15.49
N LEU A 18 13.19 6.17 14.82
CA LEU A 18 13.87 5.57 13.67
C LEU A 18 14.57 4.24 14.04
N ALA A 19 15.14 4.14 15.24
CA ALA A 19 15.75 2.91 15.74
C ALA A 19 14.74 1.76 15.81
N ALA A 20 13.54 2.02 16.32
CA ALA A 20 12.48 1.00 16.38
C ALA A 20 12.03 0.54 14.98
N LEU A 21 12.01 1.44 14.00
CA LEU A 21 11.72 1.08 12.61
C LEU A 21 12.85 0.24 11.99
N ALA A 22 14.10 0.59 12.27
CA ALA A 22 15.26 -0.18 11.82
C ALA A 22 15.24 -1.62 12.38
N ASP A 23 14.98 -1.76 13.68
CA ASP A 23 14.88 -3.06 14.35
C ASP A 23 13.71 -3.89 13.80
N GLN A 24 12.54 -3.25 13.59
CA GLN A 24 11.35 -3.92 13.06
C GLN A 24 11.62 -4.60 11.71
N VAL A 25 12.38 -3.95 10.83
CA VAL A 25 12.61 -4.44 9.46
C VAL A 25 13.98 -5.12 9.29
N GLY A 26 14.80 -5.17 10.33
CA GLY A 26 16.15 -5.71 10.27
C GLY A 26 17.09 -4.89 9.36
N ALA A 27 16.83 -3.58 9.24
CA ALA A 27 17.67 -2.70 8.45
C ALA A 27 18.94 -2.31 9.23
N ALA A 28 20.08 -2.35 8.55
CA ALA A 28 21.33 -1.84 9.09
C ALA A 28 21.42 -0.32 8.86
N LEU A 29 22.19 0.36 9.70
CA LEU A 29 22.63 1.73 9.41
C LEU A 29 23.82 1.70 8.45
N ALA A 30 23.82 2.55 7.44
CA ALA A 30 24.99 2.74 6.61
C ALA A 30 26.19 3.20 7.47
N GLU A 31 27.40 2.76 7.12
CA GLU A 31 28.59 3.09 7.90
C GLU A 31 28.95 4.57 7.78
N GLY A 32 29.30 5.20 8.92
CA GLY A 32 29.79 6.58 8.98
C GLY A 32 29.68 7.18 10.39
N PRO A 33 30.65 8.00 10.85
CA PRO A 33 30.66 8.54 12.20
C PRO A 33 29.50 9.49 12.49
N ALA A 34 28.99 10.21 11.47
CA ALA A 34 27.83 11.09 11.61
C ALA A 34 26.50 10.34 11.78
N GLN A 35 26.45 9.06 11.41
CA GLN A 35 25.19 8.32 11.34
C GLN A 35 24.81 7.67 12.67
N ARG A 36 25.78 7.25 13.49
CA ARG A 36 25.50 6.62 14.81
C ARG A 36 25.01 7.61 15.86
N ALA A 37 25.52 8.82 15.87
CA ALA A 37 25.14 9.84 16.85
C ALA A 37 23.76 10.48 16.59
N VAL A 38 23.20 10.31 15.39
CA VAL A 38 21.97 11.02 14.96
C VAL A 38 20.73 10.11 15.01
N THR A 39 20.88 8.79 15.24
CA THR A 39 19.80 7.82 15.10
C THR A 39 18.91 7.73 16.33
N GLU A 40 19.46 7.98 17.53
CA GLU A 40 18.76 7.67 18.78
C GLU A 40 17.56 8.58 19.07
N ASP A 41 17.53 9.82 18.54
CA ASP A 41 16.47 10.80 18.81
C ASP A 41 15.58 11.15 17.60
N ARG A 42 15.76 10.49 16.44
CA ARG A 42 14.96 10.80 15.24
C ARG A 42 13.60 10.15 15.30
N THR A 43 12.56 10.97 15.18
CA THR A 43 11.17 10.52 15.05
C THR A 43 10.72 10.65 13.60
N VAL A 44 10.15 9.58 13.06
CA VAL A 44 9.56 9.52 11.74
C VAL A 44 8.04 9.69 11.86
N THR A 45 7.49 10.66 11.14
CA THR A 45 6.04 10.98 11.15
C THR A 45 5.37 10.74 9.81
N GLY A 46 6.11 10.30 8.81
CA GLY A 46 5.57 9.93 7.50
C GLY A 46 6.57 9.14 6.68
N VAL A 47 6.09 8.57 5.58
CA VAL A 47 6.89 7.78 4.64
C VAL A 47 6.50 8.15 3.23
N THR A 48 7.47 8.35 2.34
CA THR A 48 7.20 8.62 0.93
C THR A 48 8.25 7.98 0.00
N LEU A 49 7.83 7.65 -1.23
CA LEU A 49 8.68 7.16 -2.32
C LEU A 49 9.14 8.27 -3.26
N ARG A 50 8.56 9.46 -3.17
CA ARG A 50 8.79 10.56 -4.12
C ARG A 50 9.40 11.74 -3.39
N ALA A 51 10.59 12.16 -3.82
CA ALA A 51 11.30 13.27 -3.17
C ALA A 51 10.50 14.57 -3.18
N GLN A 52 9.72 14.82 -4.24
CA GLN A 52 8.86 16.00 -4.35
C GLN A 52 7.68 16.02 -3.38
N ASP A 53 7.27 14.84 -2.86
CA ASP A 53 6.14 14.69 -1.93
C ASP A 53 6.59 14.61 -0.46
N VAL A 54 7.90 14.77 -0.20
CA VAL A 54 8.47 14.79 1.15
C VAL A 54 7.92 15.97 1.93
N SER A 55 7.48 15.67 3.14
CA SER A 55 7.15 16.65 4.19
C SER A 55 8.13 16.54 5.36
N PRO A 56 8.32 17.60 6.16
CA PRO A 56 9.19 17.54 7.34
C PRO A 56 8.78 16.37 8.26
N GLY A 57 9.78 15.57 8.66
CA GLY A 57 9.57 14.39 9.49
C GLY A 57 9.40 13.07 8.70
N ASP A 58 9.39 13.10 7.36
CA ASP A 58 9.27 11.91 6.55
C ASP A 58 10.55 11.06 6.50
N LEU A 59 10.39 9.76 6.45
CA LEU A 59 11.37 8.81 5.92
C LEU A 59 11.20 8.74 4.41
N PHE A 60 12.26 9.04 3.66
CA PHE A 60 12.29 8.90 2.22
C PHE A 60 12.75 7.50 1.81
N ALA A 61 11.87 6.72 1.19
CA ALA A 61 12.21 5.40 0.66
C ALA A 61 12.80 5.54 -0.75
N ALA A 62 14.12 5.55 -0.82
CA ALA A 62 14.92 5.70 -2.04
C ALA A 62 15.14 4.34 -2.70
N LEU A 63 14.13 3.85 -3.43
CA LEU A 63 14.12 2.53 -4.05
C LEU A 63 14.62 2.55 -5.50
N THR A 64 15.01 1.38 -5.98
CA THR A 64 15.23 1.16 -7.41
C THR A 64 13.92 1.35 -8.17
N GLY A 65 13.91 2.26 -9.14
CA GLY A 65 12.80 2.51 -10.05
C GLY A 65 13.04 1.82 -11.42
N SER A 66 12.08 1.97 -12.34
CA SER A 66 12.19 1.41 -13.70
C SER A 66 13.28 2.05 -14.56
N THR A 67 13.58 3.32 -14.33
CA THR A 67 14.54 4.09 -15.14
C THR A 67 15.75 4.56 -14.35
N THR A 68 15.59 4.84 -13.06
CA THR A 68 16.66 5.40 -12.23
C THR A 68 16.46 4.96 -10.77
N HIS A 69 17.52 5.01 -9.98
CA HIS A 69 17.47 4.76 -8.55
C HIS A 69 17.01 6.02 -7.79
N GLY A 70 16.08 5.85 -6.84
CA GLY A 70 15.55 6.93 -5.99
C GLY A 70 16.64 7.64 -5.18
N ALA A 71 17.77 6.98 -4.91
CA ALA A 71 18.92 7.54 -4.21
C ALA A 71 19.48 8.83 -4.84
N ARG A 72 19.29 9.03 -6.14
CA ARG A 72 19.67 10.29 -6.84
C ARG A 72 18.94 11.50 -6.32
N HIS A 73 17.76 11.30 -5.77
CA HIS A 73 16.87 12.36 -5.27
C HIS A 73 16.99 12.59 -3.75
N VAL A 74 17.97 11.96 -3.09
CA VAL A 74 18.16 12.07 -1.63
C VAL A 74 18.44 13.51 -1.21
N GLY A 75 19.22 14.27 -1.98
CA GLY A 75 19.49 15.69 -1.69
C GLY A 75 18.20 16.51 -1.67
N ASP A 76 17.33 16.33 -2.66
CA ASP A 76 16.04 17.04 -2.74
C ASP A 76 15.11 16.62 -1.59
N ALA A 77 15.08 15.34 -1.24
CA ALA A 77 14.29 14.83 -0.14
C ALA A 77 14.73 15.43 1.21
N ILE A 78 16.05 15.49 1.47
CA ILE A 78 16.61 16.12 2.68
C ILE A 78 16.30 17.62 2.71
N ALA A 79 16.46 18.33 1.61
CA ALA A 79 16.13 19.74 1.51
C ALA A 79 14.66 20.04 1.82
N ARG A 80 13.75 19.09 1.59
CA ARG A 80 12.33 19.18 1.92
C ARG A 80 11.98 18.68 3.32
N GLY A 81 12.97 18.22 4.11
CA GLY A 81 12.79 17.85 5.50
C GLY A 81 12.68 16.36 5.78
N ALA A 82 13.14 15.49 4.85
CA ALA A 82 13.31 14.09 5.18
C ALA A 82 14.27 13.92 6.36
N VAL A 83 13.86 13.14 7.36
CA VAL A 83 14.65 12.91 8.59
C VAL A 83 15.46 11.64 8.52
N ALA A 84 15.17 10.76 7.59
CA ALA A 84 15.90 9.52 7.33
C ALA A 84 15.68 9.06 5.88
N VAL A 85 16.55 8.16 5.42
CA VAL A 85 16.44 7.49 4.12
C VAL A 85 16.40 5.98 4.35
N LEU A 86 15.54 5.26 3.62
CA LEU A 86 15.58 3.81 3.49
C LEU A 86 16.00 3.46 2.06
N THR A 87 17.01 2.60 1.91
CA THR A 87 17.50 2.21 0.58
C THR A 87 18.10 0.80 0.60
N ASP A 88 18.53 0.33 -0.56
CA ASP A 88 19.31 -0.90 -0.74
C ASP A 88 20.84 -0.60 -0.81
N PRO A 89 21.70 -1.63 -0.85
CA PRO A 89 23.15 -1.44 -0.95
C PRO A 89 23.59 -0.64 -2.19
N ALA A 90 22.87 -0.76 -3.33
CA ALA A 90 23.17 0.01 -4.52
C ALA A 90 22.88 1.51 -4.31
N GLY A 91 21.78 1.81 -3.61
CA GLY A 91 21.43 3.17 -3.23
C GLY A 91 22.43 3.81 -2.27
N VAL A 92 23.02 3.05 -1.36
CA VAL A 92 24.10 3.56 -0.49
C VAL A 92 25.30 4.01 -1.34
N ALA A 93 25.71 3.21 -2.32
CA ALA A 93 26.79 3.58 -3.24
C ALA A 93 26.45 4.84 -4.05
N GLU A 94 25.21 4.97 -4.51
CA GLU A 94 24.74 6.15 -5.26
C GLU A 94 24.73 7.42 -4.38
N ILE A 95 24.34 7.29 -3.10
CA ILE A 95 24.34 8.39 -2.13
C ILE A 95 25.78 8.87 -1.85
N ALA A 96 26.77 7.96 -1.84
CA ALA A 96 28.19 8.27 -1.69
C ALA A 96 28.51 9.24 -0.54
N GLY A 97 27.92 9.04 0.63
CA GLY A 97 28.14 9.86 1.82
C GLY A 97 27.51 11.26 1.81
N ARG A 98 26.72 11.60 0.77
CA ARG A 98 26.06 12.93 0.66
C ARG A 98 24.85 13.12 1.55
N ALA A 99 24.38 12.07 2.23
CA ALA A 99 23.21 12.17 3.11
C ALA A 99 23.62 12.78 4.47
N ALA A 100 23.00 13.92 4.80
CA ALA A 100 23.12 14.55 6.11
C ALA A 100 22.14 14.00 7.16
N VAL A 101 21.44 12.91 6.84
CA VAL A 101 20.48 12.20 7.68
C VAL A 101 20.84 10.71 7.73
N PRO A 102 20.38 9.96 8.74
CA PRO A 102 20.58 8.50 8.79
C PRO A 102 20.07 7.78 7.54
N VAL A 103 20.83 6.80 7.09
CA VAL A 103 20.47 5.94 5.96
C VAL A 103 20.30 4.51 6.49
N LEU A 104 19.07 4.01 6.45
CA LEU A 104 18.73 2.62 6.70
C LEU A 104 18.96 1.81 5.43
N VAL A 105 19.64 0.68 5.57
CA VAL A 105 19.99 -0.21 4.46
C VAL A 105 19.31 -1.55 4.65
N HIS A 106 18.52 -1.94 3.67
CA HIS A 106 17.86 -3.25 3.64
C HIS A 106 18.05 -3.88 2.25
N PRO A 107 18.36 -5.19 2.13
CA PRO A 107 18.60 -5.83 0.84
C PRO A 107 17.38 -5.81 -0.10
N ALA A 108 16.18 -5.78 0.47
CA ALA A 108 14.91 -5.73 -0.27
C ALA A 108 13.95 -4.70 0.35
N PRO A 109 14.24 -3.38 0.26
CA PRO A 109 13.53 -2.36 1.01
C PRO A 109 12.05 -2.22 0.58
N ARG A 110 11.69 -2.61 -0.64
CA ARG A 110 10.29 -2.62 -1.11
C ARG A 110 9.44 -3.62 -0.31
N GLY A 111 9.98 -4.80 0.00
CA GLY A 111 9.24 -5.84 0.73
C GLY A 111 8.95 -5.51 2.19
N VAL A 112 9.69 -4.57 2.79
CA VAL A 112 9.45 -4.14 4.17
C VAL A 112 8.70 -2.80 4.27
N LEU A 113 8.54 -2.10 3.15
CA LEU A 113 8.03 -0.74 3.10
C LEU A 113 6.57 -0.63 3.58
N GLY A 114 5.72 -1.59 3.21
CA GLY A 114 4.31 -1.59 3.60
C GLY A 114 4.11 -1.73 5.10
N GLY A 115 4.80 -2.69 5.72
CA GLY A 115 4.78 -2.90 7.17
C GLY A 115 5.36 -1.71 7.94
N LEU A 116 6.46 -1.13 7.42
CA LEU A 116 7.07 0.07 8.00
C LEU A 116 6.10 1.27 7.94
N ALA A 117 5.47 1.50 6.79
CA ALA A 117 4.49 2.57 6.65
C ALA A 117 3.26 2.34 7.56
N ALA A 118 2.76 1.11 7.67
CA ALA A 118 1.67 0.78 8.59
C ALA A 118 2.03 1.16 10.03
N THR A 119 3.25 0.84 10.49
CA THR A 119 3.74 1.20 11.83
C THR A 119 3.80 2.71 12.01
N VAL A 120 4.38 3.46 11.07
CA VAL A 120 4.46 4.93 11.15
C VAL A 120 3.09 5.57 11.27
N TYR A 121 2.10 5.06 10.55
CA TYR A 121 0.73 5.57 10.56
C TYR A 121 -0.19 4.89 11.59
N GLY A 122 0.35 4.07 12.50
CA GLY A 122 -0.38 3.47 13.63
C GLY A 122 -1.37 2.38 13.21
N HIS A 123 -1.01 1.56 12.22
CA HIS A 123 -1.79 0.41 11.74
C HIS A 123 -3.26 0.75 11.42
N PRO A 124 -3.52 1.72 10.53
CA PRO A 124 -4.87 2.26 10.34
C PRO A 124 -5.89 1.22 9.88
N SER A 125 -5.46 0.18 9.14
CA SER A 125 -6.35 -0.91 8.70
C SER A 125 -6.87 -1.80 9.83
N GLU A 126 -6.29 -1.73 11.03
CA GLU A 126 -6.81 -2.42 12.23
C GLU A 126 -8.00 -1.67 12.85
N ARG A 127 -8.14 -0.39 12.54
CA ARG A 127 -9.21 0.51 13.01
C ARG A 127 -10.33 0.68 11.98
N LEU A 128 -10.19 0.07 10.80
CA LEU A 128 -11.11 0.13 9.68
C LEU A 128 -11.59 -1.27 9.29
N THR A 129 -12.78 -1.36 8.74
CA THR A 129 -13.18 -2.53 7.97
C THR A 129 -12.71 -2.33 6.53
N VAL A 130 -11.59 -2.96 6.13
CA VAL A 130 -11.07 -2.82 4.76
C VAL A 130 -11.60 -3.96 3.89
N ILE A 131 -12.25 -3.59 2.78
CA ILE A 131 -12.78 -4.50 1.76
C ILE A 131 -11.94 -4.32 0.49
N GLY A 132 -11.19 -5.36 0.12
CA GLY A 132 -10.34 -5.37 -1.08
C GLY A 132 -11.03 -6.13 -2.22
N ILE A 133 -11.15 -5.50 -3.39
CA ILE A 133 -11.78 -6.11 -4.56
C ILE A 133 -10.73 -6.30 -5.66
N THR A 134 -10.50 -7.56 -6.05
CA THR A 134 -9.58 -7.92 -7.13
C THR A 134 -10.30 -8.71 -8.23
N GLY A 135 -9.64 -8.85 -9.37
CA GLY A 135 -10.12 -9.52 -10.58
C GLY A 135 -9.61 -8.80 -11.81
N THR A 136 -9.93 -9.28 -13.01
CA THR A 136 -9.60 -8.58 -14.25
C THR A 136 -10.55 -7.43 -14.49
N SER A 137 -11.84 -7.70 -14.54
CA SER A 137 -12.89 -6.72 -14.83
C SER A 137 -13.86 -6.59 -13.67
N GLY A 138 -14.59 -5.47 -13.61
CA GLY A 138 -15.68 -5.25 -12.65
C GLY A 138 -15.23 -4.70 -11.30
N LYS A 139 -13.94 -4.58 -11.00
CA LYS A 139 -13.44 -4.02 -9.72
C LYS A 139 -14.06 -2.66 -9.39
N THR A 140 -13.94 -1.71 -10.28
CA THR A 140 -14.45 -0.34 -10.10
C THR A 140 -15.96 -0.34 -9.86
N THR A 141 -16.73 -1.02 -10.72
CA THR A 141 -18.20 -1.10 -10.57
C THR A 141 -18.58 -1.70 -9.22
N THR A 142 -17.96 -2.83 -8.85
CA THR A 142 -18.25 -3.51 -7.58
C THR A 142 -17.86 -2.61 -6.39
N THR A 143 -16.71 -1.94 -6.45
CA THR A 143 -16.26 -1.02 -5.39
C THR A 143 -17.27 0.11 -5.16
N TYR A 144 -17.78 0.72 -6.24
CA TYR A 144 -18.79 1.79 -6.15
C TYR A 144 -20.14 1.28 -5.65
N LEU A 145 -20.59 0.10 -6.09
CA LEU A 145 -21.85 -0.51 -5.63
C LEU A 145 -21.79 -0.87 -4.14
N VAL A 146 -20.68 -1.44 -3.69
CA VAL A 146 -20.49 -1.77 -2.27
C VAL A 146 -20.43 -0.50 -1.42
N GLU A 147 -19.69 0.52 -1.85
CA GLU A 147 -19.63 1.81 -1.14
C GLU A 147 -21.02 2.45 -1.03
N ALA A 148 -21.79 2.47 -2.12
CA ALA A 148 -23.14 3.00 -2.11
C ALA A 148 -24.07 2.23 -1.16
N GLY A 149 -23.98 0.89 -1.16
CA GLY A 149 -24.73 0.02 -0.23
C GLY A 149 -24.37 0.27 1.24
N LEU A 150 -23.08 0.41 1.54
CA LEU A 150 -22.60 0.73 2.89
C LEU A 150 -23.14 2.09 3.36
N ARG A 151 -23.10 3.10 2.52
CA ARG A 151 -23.65 4.43 2.84
C ARG A 151 -25.17 4.36 3.06
N ALA A 152 -25.90 3.62 2.22
CA ALA A 152 -27.34 3.41 2.40
C ALA A 152 -27.66 2.68 3.73
N ALA A 153 -26.75 1.82 4.20
CA ALA A 153 -26.83 1.16 5.50
C ALA A 153 -26.33 2.04 6.68
N GLY A 154 -26.06 3.33 6.46
CA GLY A 154 -25.64 4.28 7.49
C GLY A 154 -24.16 4.19 7.89
N ARG A 155 -23.31 3.50 7.11
CA ARG A 155 -21.87 3.43 7.36
C ARG A 155 -21.16 4.68 6.83
N VAL A 156 -20.08 5.07 7.49
CA VAL A 156 -19.19 6.12 6.99
C VAL A 156 -18.13 5.47 6.11
N ALA A 157 -18.45 5.36 4.83
CA ALA A 157 -17.63 4.64 3.88
C ALA A 157 -16.61 5.54 3.17
N GLY A 158 -15.38 5.02 3.00
CA GLY A 158 -14.34 5.52 2.12
C GLY A 158 -14.21 4.63 0.88
N LEU A 159 -13.71 5.20 -0.22
CA LEU A 159 -13.45 4.47 -1.46
C LEU A 159 -12.05 4.83 -2.00
N ILE A 160 -11.32 3.81 -2.49
CA ILE A 160 -10.03 3.98 -3.18
C ILE A 160 -10.10 3.17 -4.48
N GLY A 161 -9.95 3.83 -5.62
CA GLY A 161 -10.02 3.13 -6.91
C GLY A 161 -9.52 3.94 -8.09
N THR A 162 -9.72 3.38 -9.28
CA THR A 162 -9.22 3.92 -10.56
C THR A 162 -9.79 5.31 -10.88
N ILE A 163 -11.07 5.54 -10.60
CA ILE A 163 -11.73 6.82 -10.92
C ILE A 163 -11.31 7.90 -9.91
N GLY A 164 -11.03 7.51 -8.66
CA GLY A 164 -10.67 8.45 -7.62
C GLY A 164 -10.75 7.85 -6.23
N ILE A 165 -10.59 8.74 -5.25
CA ILE A 165 -10.67 8.45 -3.83
C ILE A 165 -11.85 9.23 -3.27
N ARG A 166 -12.71 8.59 -2.45
CA ARG A 166 -13.81 9.27 -1.77
C ARG A 166 -13.65 9.19 -0.26
N VAL A 167 -13.73 10.33 0.39
CA VAL A 167 -13.62 10.44 1.85
C VAL A 167 -14.61 11.46 2.37
N GLY A 168 -15.50 11.06 3.27
CA GLY A 168 -16.46 11.98 3.88
C GLY A 168 -17.34 12.73 2.86
N GLY A 169 -17.63 12.11 1.70
CA GLY A 169 -18.41 12.71 0.61
C GLY A 169 -17.62 13.60 -0.36
N ALA A 170 -16.32 13.83 -0.13
CA ALA A 170 -15.45 14.55 -1.06
C ALA A 170 -14.74 13.57 -2.01
N ASP A 171 -14.73 13.87 -3.30
CA ASP A 171 -13.99 13.12 -4.32
C ASP A 171 -12.62 13.78 -4.56
N LEU A 172 -11.57 12.96 -4.54
CA LEU A 172 -10.19 13.35 -4.79
C LEU A 172 -9.63 12.53 -5.96
N PRO A 173 -8.76 13.10 -6.81
CA PRO A 173 -8.15 12.36 -7.90
C PRO A 173 -7.22 11.26 -7.37
N SER A 174 -7.14 10.15 -8.11
CA SER A 174 -6.16 9.08 -7.87
C SER A 174 -5.22 8.97 -9.07
N ALA A 175 -3.93 8.85 -8.81
CA ALA A 175 -2.94 8.61 -9.86
C ALA A 175 -2.81 7.12 -10.22
N LEU A 176 -3.24 6.22 -9.33
CA LEU A 176 -3.14 4.78 -9.47
C LEU A 176 -4.42 4.12 -8.97
N THR A 177 -4.83 3.03 -9.62
CA THR A 177 -5.95 2.19 -9.15
C THR A 177 -5.78 1.77 -7.68
N THR A 178 -4.57 1.37 -7.33
CA THR A 178 -4.15 1.03 -5.96
C THR A 178 -2.89 1.82 -5.66
N PRO A 179 -2.91 2.74 -4.69
CA PRO A 179 -1.75 3.56 -4.34
C PRO A 179 -0.53 2.74 -3.88
N GLU A 180 0.65 3.35 -3.92
CA GLU A 180 1.86 2.79 -3.29
C GLU A 180 1.66 2.66 -1.76
N ALA A 181 2.33 1.68 -1.13
CA ALA A 181 2.09 1.33 0.27
C ALA A 181 2.17 2.53 1.25
N PRO A 182 3.17 3.43 1.20
CA PRO A 182 3.19 4.58 2.07
C PRO A 182 1.99 5.51 1.89
N THR A 183 1.60 5.74 0.64
CA THR A 183 0.45 6.58 0.30
C THR A 183 -0.85 5.93 0.77
N LEU A 184 -1.00 4.61 0.57
CA LEU A 184 -2.17 3.86 1.04
C LEU A 184 -2.32 3.94 2.55
N GLN A 185 -1.25 3.69 3.32
CA GLN A 185 -1.30 3.74 4.78
C GLN A 185 -1.61 5.16 5.28
N ALA A 186 -1.03 6.20 4.66
CA ALA A 186 -1.37 7.59 4.97
C ALA A 186 -2.84 7.92 4.70
N MET A 187 -3.38 7.46 3.56
CA MET A 187 -4.79 7.64 3.22
C MET A 187 -5.72 6.94 4.21
N LEU A 188 -5.42 5.70 4.57
CA LEU A 188 -6.21 4.96 5.57
C LEU A 188 -6.19 5.66 6.93
N ALA A 189 -5.03 6.17 7.36
CA ALA A 189 -4.92 6.94 8.60
C ALA A 189 -5.74 8.25 8.55
N ALA A 190 -5.68 8.98 7.43
CA ALA A 190 -6.48 10.18 7.24
C ALA A 190 -7.99 9.89 7.16
N MET A 191 -8.39 8.72 6.66
CA MET A 191 -9.78 8.26 6.67
C MET A 191 -10.25 7.97 8.11
N VAL A 192 -9.41 7.32 8.92
CA VAL A 192 -9.68 7.11 10.36
C VAL A 192 -9.90 8.44 11.09
N GLU A 193 -9.03 9.44 10.88
CA GLU A 193 -9.18 10.78 11.47
C GLU A 193 -10.51 11.45 11.11
N ARG A 194 -11.02 11.17 9.91
CA ARG A 194 -12.29 11.71 9.40
C ARG A 194 -13.52 10.88 9.79
N GLY A 195 -13.35 9.90 10.68
CA GLY A 195 -14.44 9.08 11.18
C GLY A 195 -14.95 8.03 10.19
N VAL A 196 -14.20 7.72 9.13
CA VAL A 196 -14.51 6.57 8.26
C VAL A 196 -14.37 5.29 9.08
N ASP A 197 -15.33 4.39 8.93
CA ASP A 197 -15.34 3.07 9.59
C ASP A 197 -15.09 1.91 8.61
N THR A 198 -15.41 2.10 7.34
CA THR A 198 -15.27 1.07 6.30
C THR A 198 -14.65 1.66 5.04
N VAL A 199 -13.65 0.99 4.49
CA VAL A 199 -13.01 1.37 3.23
C VAL A 199 -13.19 0.27 2.21
N VAL A 200 -13.71 0.61 1.04
CA VAL A 200 -13.77 -0.29 -0.11
C VAL A 200 -12.70 0.12 -1.11
N MET A 201 -11.85 -0.81 -1.52
CA MET A 201 -10.76 -0.47 -2.42
C MET A 201 -10.53 -1.47 -3.54
N GLU A 202 -10.15 -0.97 -4.70
CA GLU A 202 -9.65 -1.80 -5.79
C GLU A 202 -8.24 -2.29 -5.46
N VAL A 203 -8.00 -3.59 -5.61
CA VAL A 203 -6.71 -4.24 -5.42
C VAL A 203 -6.26 -4.85 -6.75
N SER A 204 -5.39 -4.15 -7.47
CA SER A 204 -4.86 -4.62 -8.75
C SER A 204 -3.81 -5.73 -8.55
N SER A 205 -3.63 -6.58 -9.55
CA SER A 205 -2.57 -7.61 -9.52
C SER A 205 -1.17 -7.01 -9.44
N HIS A 206 -0.94 -5.86 -10.10
CA HIS A 206 0.31 -5.10 -9.95
C HIS A 206 0.53 -4.67 -8.50
N ALA A 207 -0.52 -4.22 -7.82
CA ALA A 207 -0.40 -3.80 -6.43
C ALA A 207 -0.05 -4.96 -5.50
N LEU A 208 -0.63 -6.14 -5.74
CA LEU A 208 -0.29 -7.36 -5.00
C LEU A 208 1.14 -7.80 -5.27
N ALA A 209 1.55 -7.88 -6.55
CA ALA A 209 2.90 -8.30 -6.94
C ALA A 209 3.99 -7.32 -6.50
N LEU A 210 3.68 -6.02 -6.41
CA LEU A 210 4.63 -4.97 -6.04
C LEU A 210 4.58 -4.59 -4.55
N GLY A 211 3.81 -5.32 -3.72
CA GLY A 211 3.73 -5.07 -2.28
C GLY A 211 3.06 -3.73 -1.90
N ARG A 212 2.21 -3.16 -2.79
CA ARG A 212 1.56 -1.87 -2.52
C ARG A 212 0.52 -1.92 -1.42
N VAL A 213 -0.02 -3.11 -1.15
CA VAL A 213 -1.01 -3.33 -0.10
C VAL A 213 -0.43 -4.02 1.12
N ASP A 214 0.89 -4.25 1.15
CA ASP A 214 1.56 -4.81 2.32
C ASP A 214 1.34 -3.92 3.54
N GLY A 215 1.20 -4.56 4.70
CA GLY A 215 0.85 -3.88 5.94
C GLY A 215 -0.64 -3.52 6.07
N THR A 216 -1.48 -3.85 5.07
CA THR A 216 -2.93 -3.67 5.15
C THR A 216 -3.61 -4.96 5.58
N ARG A 217 -4.49 -4.89 6.58
CA ARG A 217 -5.35 -6.00 7.00
C ARG A 217 -6.70 -5.91 6.32
N PHE A 218 -7.03 -6.91 5.51
CA PHE A 218 -8.31 -7.00 4.83
C PHE A 218 -9.33 -7.78 5.66
N ALA A 219 -10.46 -7.15 5.97
CA ALA A 219 -11.59 -7.82 6.59
C ALA A 219 -12.32 -8.71 5.57
N VAL A 220 -12.44 -8.22 4.34
CA VAL A 220 -13.05 -8.96 3.22
C VAL A 220 -12.17 -8.82 1.99
N GLY A 221 -11.91 -9.94 1.32
CA GLY A 221 -11.35 -10.01 -0.03
C GLY A 221 -12.41 -10.50 -1.01
N ALA A 222 -12.65 -9.75 -2.08
CA ALA A 222 -13.60 -10.15 -3.12
C ALA A 222 -12.88 -10.41 -4.45
N PHE A 223 -13.23 -11.52 -5.11
CA PHE A 223 -12.73 -11.88 -6.43
C PHE A 223 -13.88 -11.84 -7.45
N THR A 224 -13.69 -11.09 -8.53
CA THR A 224 -14.72 -10.91 -9.55
C THR A 224 -14.60 -11.92 -10.70
N ASN A 225 -13.44 -12.00 -11.34
CA ASN A 225 -13.16 -12.90 -12.48
C ASN A 225 -11.68 -12.84 -12.87
N LEU A 226 -11.26 -13.76 -13.76
CA LEU A 226 -9.95 -13.70 -14.41
C LEU A 226 -10.09 -13.94 -15.92
N SER A 227 -9.62 -12.99 -16.69
CA SER A 227 -9.47 -13.13 -18.15
C SER A 227 -8.09 -12.63 -18.58
N ARG A 228 -7.74 -12.84 -19.84
CA ARG A 228 -6.42 -12.45 -20.38
C ARG A 228 -6.24 -10.94 -20.34
N ASP A 229 -5.29 -10.48 -19.50
CA ASP A 229 -4.90 -9.08 -19.35
C ASP A 229 -3.52 -9.02 -18.68
N HIS A 230 -2.85 -7.86 -18.73
CA HIS A 230 -1.61 -7.57 -18.01
C HIS A 230 -0.46 -8.60 -18.21
N LEU A 231 -0.40 -9.29 -19.36
CA LEU A 231 0.70 -10.21 -19.70
C LEU A 231 1.98 -9.46 -20.17
N ASP A 232 1.93 -8.16 -20.27
CA ASP A 232 3.08 -7.26 -20.38
C ASP A 232 3.84 -7.13 -19.05
N PHE A 233 3.17 -7.39 -17.93
CA PHE A 233 3.72 -7.34 -16.57
C PHE A 233 3.88 -8.72 -15.95
N HIS A 234 2.84 -9.58 -16.02
CA HIS A 234 2.87 -10.94 -15.49
C HIS A 234 3.43 -11.91 -16.53
N PRO A 235 4.46 -12.73 -16.20
CA PRO A 235 5.05 -13.67 -17.15
C PRO A 235 4.06 -14.65 -17.77
N SER A 236 3.01 -15.03 -17.03
CA SER A 236 1.99 -15.97 -17.47
C SER A 236 0.62 -15.70 -16.82
N MET A 237 -0.42 -16.37 -17.34
CA MET A 237 -1.75 -16.37 -16.70
C MET A 237 -1.72 -17.02 -15.31
N ALA A 238 -0.83 -17.97 -15.08
CA ALA A 238 -0.64 -18.58 -13.76
C ALA A 238 -0.07 -17.57 -12.77
N ASP A 239 0.99 -16.81 -13.12
CA ASP A 239 1.55 -15.75 -12.27
C ASP A 239 0.51 -14.65 -12.00
N TYR A 240 -0.31 -14.33 -13.00
CA TYR A 240 -1.39 -13.35 -12.86
C TYR A 240 -2.47 -13.83 -11.87
N PHE A 241 -2.81 -15.12 -11.92
CA PHE A 241 -3.71 -15.77 -10.96
C PHE A 241 -3.10 -15.77 -9.55
N GLU A 242 -1.84 -16.25 -9.41
CA GLU A 242 -1.15 -16.33 -8.11
C GLU A 242 -1.00 -14.95 -7.45
N ALA A 243 -0.73 -13.90 -8.22
CA ALA A 243 -0.71 -12.54 -7.69
C ALA A 243 -2.05 -12.18 -7.00
N LYS A 244 -3.19 -12.52 -7.63
CA LYS A 244 -4.51 -12.27 -7.03
C LYS A 244 -4.83 -13.25 -5.90
N ALA A 245 -4.37 -14.49 -6.00
CA ALA A 245 -4.59 -15.51 -5.00
C ALA A 245 -3.98 -15.17 -3.64
N SER A 246 -2.93 -14.31 -3.61
CA SER A 246 -2.33 -13.84 -2.36
C SER A 246 -3.32 -13.18 -1.39
N LEU A 247 -4.44 -12.66 -1.88
CA LEU A 247 -5.50 -12.07 -1.05
C LEU A 247 -6.39 -13.13 -0.38
N PHE A 248 -6.33 -14.39 -0.82
CA PHE A 248 -7.22 -15.49 -0.43
C PHE A 248 -6.48 -16.69 0.16
N ASP A 249 -5.21 -16.86 -0.20
CA ASP A 249 -4.39 -18.00 0.20
C ASP A 249 -4.21 -18.03 1.74
N PRO A 250 -4.50 -19.17 2.41
CA PRO A 250 -4.33 -19.32 3.85
C PRO A 250 -2.93 -18.99 4.38
N ASP A 251 -1.90 -19.24 3.57
CA ASP A 251 -0.49 -19.03 3.94
C ASP A 251 0.01 -17.61 3.61
N SER A 252 -0.82 -16.78 2.96
CA SER A 252 -0.46 -15.42 2.61
C SER A 252 -0.61 -14.45 3.79
N ALA A 253 0.40 -13.61 3.99
CA ALA A 253 0.33 -12.50 4.94
C ALA A 253 -0.75 -11.46 4.59
N LEU A 254 -1.22 -11.43 3.33
CA LEU A 254 -2.27 -10.55 2.82
C LEU A 254 -3.66 -11.18 2.89
N ARG A 255 -3.78 -12.42 3.35
CA ARG A 255 -5.06 -13.13 3.41
C ARG A 255 -6.15 -12.28 4.05
N ALA A 256 -7.23 -12.09 3.33
CA ALA A 256 -8.45 -11.49 3.87
C ALA A 256 -9.12 -12.44 4.87
N ARG A 257 -9.71 -11.88 5.93
CA ARG A 257 -10.40 -12.69 6.95
C ARG A 257 -11.62 -13.43 6.40
N THR A 258 -12.32 -12.81 5.44
CA THR A 258 -13.46 -13.41 4.74
C THR A 258 -13.22 -13.30 3.23
N ALA A 259 -13.36 -14.40 2.53
CA ALA A 259 -13.29 -14.45 1.06
C ALA A 259 -14.69 -14.46 0.46
N VAL A 260 -14.93 -13.63 -0.55
CA VAL A 260 -16.14 -13.63 -1.39
C VAL A 260 -15.70 -13.85 -2.84
N VAL A 261 -16.10 -14.93 -3.46
CA VAL A 261 -15.56 -15.35 -4.75
C VAL A 261 -16.67 -15.59 -5.76
N CYS A 262 -16.65 -14.88 -6.87
CA CYS A 262 -17.48 -15.16 -8.02
C CYS A 262 -16.97 -16.44 -8.72
N ILE A 263 -17.85 -17.44 -8.88
CA ILE A 263 -17.51 -18.77 -9.42
C ILE A 263 -18.03 -19.03 -10.84
N ASP A 264 -18.37 -17.99 -11.57
CA ASP A 264 -18.93 -18.10 -12.92
C ASP A 264 -17.91 -18.62 -13.95
N ASP A 265 -16.62 -18.50 -13.68
CA ASP A 265 -15.54 -19.01 -14.52
C ASP A 265 -14.66 -20.05 -13.79
N ASP A 266 -13.77 -20.74 -14.52
CA ASP A 266 -12.87 -21.77 -13.97
C ASP A 266 -11.87 -21.15 -12.97
N ALA A 267 -11.42 -19.93 -13.21
CA ALA A 267 -10.52 -19.25 -12.31
C ALA A 267 -11.21 -18.90 -10.97
N GLY A 268 -12.49 -18.51 -11.02
CA GLY A 268 -13.30 -18.29 -9.82
C GLY A 268 -13.47 -19.57 -9.00
N ARG A 269 -13.76 -20.71 -9.66
CA ARG A 269 -13.83 -22.02 -9.00
C ARG A 269 -12.50 -22.43 -8.37
N ALA A 270 -11.39 -22.21 -9.07
CA ALA A 270 -10.05 -22.45 -8.55
C ALA A 270 -9.71 -21.52 -7.35
N MET A 271 -10.11 -20.24 -7.43
CA MET A 271 -9.93 -19.28 -6.36
C MET A 271 -10.73 -19.65 -5.10
N ALA A 272 -11.99 -20.08 -5.27
CA ALA A 272 -12.83 -20.54 -4.18
C ALA A 272 -12.24 -21.78 -3.48
N ALA A 273 -11.67 -22.71 -4.26
CA ALA A 273 -10.98 -23.87 -3.71
C ALA A 273 -9.69 -23.51 -2.95
N ARG A 274 -9.00 -22.42 -3.35
CA ARG A 274 -7.80 -21.91 -2.66
C ARG A 274 -8.14 -21.23 -1.33
N ALA A 275 -9.24 -20.49 -1.28
CA ALA A 275 -9.73 -19.80 -0.09
C ALA A 275 -10.58 -20.76 0.75
N ALA A 276 -10.03 -21.34 1.81
CA ALA A 276 -10.58 -22.45 2.58
C ALA A 276 -12.09 -22.35 2.94
N ASP A 277 -12.62 -21.14 3.17
CA ASP A 277 -14.03 -20.91 3.60
C ASP A 277 -14.66 -19.77 2.78
N ALA A 278 -14.58 -19.83 1.46
CA ALA A 278 -15.12 -18.79 0.60
C ALA A 278 -16.66 -18.76 0.59
N ILE A 279 -17.21 -17.56 0.72
CA ILE A 279 -18.58 -17.29 0.32
C ILE A 279 -18.60 -17.20 -1.21
N THR A 280 -19.26 -18.14 -1.86
CA THR A 280 -19.35 -18.14 -3.32
C THR A 280 -20.55 -17.36 -3.79
N VAL A 281 -20.40 -16.66 -4.92
CA VAL A 281 -21.48 -15.94 -5.61
C VAL A 281 -21.46 -16.35 -7.08
N SER A 282 -22.64 -16.43 -7.70
CA SER A 282 -22.81 -16.70 -9.12
C SER A 282 -23.93 -15.84 -9.69
N ALA A 283 -23.72 -15.32 -10.90
CA ALA A 283 -24.76 -14.66 -11.68
C ALA A 283 -25.35 -15.61 -12.75
N ALA A 284 -24.64 -16.71 -13.05
CA ALA A 284 -25.05 -17.72 -14.03
C ALA A 284 -26.04 -18.75 -13.45
N ASP A 285 -25.82 -19.14 -12.20
CA ASP A 285 -26.71 -20.09 -11.51
C ASP A 285 -27.88 -19.31 -10.87
N ARG A 286 -29.02 -19.36 -11.52
CA ARG A 286 -30.28 -18.99 -10.86
C ARG A 286 -30.73 -20.14 -9.97
N PRO A 287 -31.14 -19.91 -8.73
CA PRO A 287 -31.72 -20.93 -7.89
C PRO A 287 -33.02 -21.49 -8.50
#